data_e2fd5690cbae3d38edcee4250b39c8e7
#
_entry.id   e2fd5690cbae3d38edcee4250b39c8e7
#
_cell.length_a   1.000
_cell.length_b   1.000
_cell.length_c   1.000
_cell.angle_alpha   90.00
_cell.angle_beta   90.00
_cell.angle_gamma   90.00
#
_symmetry.space_group_name_H-M   'P 1'
#
loop_
_entity.id
_entity.type
_entity.pdbx_description
1 polymer ?
#
loop_
_entity_poly.entity_id
_entity_poly.type
_entity_poly.pdbx_seq_one_letter_code
_entity_poly.pdbx_strand_id
1 'polypeptide(L)'
;MRSLRDDHGVSASKLSVLGWLRRAGRPLSASELARLEKLQPQSLTRIIAELHAEGFIECRKNSSDKRQLDIQISEKGTELLTRDARRQNEWLVAAMEDQMTNAERAVLSAAAEVLDRVCLSELRDKGATGLPGRT
;
A
#
# COMPACT_ATOMS: atom_id res chain seq x y z
N MET A 1 5.08 21.38 8.95
CA MET A 1 5.05 20.09 9.67
C MET A 1 5.93 19.10 8.93
N ARG A 2 7.13 18.86 9.42
CA ARG A 2 7.99 17.83 8.84
C ARG A 2 7.36 16.48 9.12
N SER A 3 7.03 15.77 8.05
CA SER A 3 6.49 14.43 8.13
C SER A 3 7.49 13.50 8.82
N LEU A 4 7.03 12.78 9.84
CA LEU A 4 7.80 11.71 10.50
C LEU A 4 8.21 10.57 9.52
N ARG A 5 7.84 10.70 8.24
CA ARG A 5 8.11 9.73 7.18
C ARG A 5 9.47 9.87 6.52
N ASP A 6 10.19 10.96 6.77
CA ASP A 6 11.45 11.24 6.04
C ASP A 6 12.71 10.59 6.62
N ASP A 7 12.55 9.85 7.71
CA ASP A 7 13.69 9.35 8.48
C ASP A 7 14.37 8.08 7.91
N HIS A 8 13.78 7.48 6.88
CA HIS A 8 14.36 6.30 6.19
C HIS A 8 14.66 6.54 4.70
N GLY A 9 14.57 7.80 4.24
CA GLY A 9 14.89 8.17 2.87
C GLY A 9 13.88 7.69 1.81
N VAL A 10 12.71 7.19 2.22
CA VAL A 10 11.69 6.69 1.30
C VAL A 10 10.51 7.66 1.28
N SER A 11 10.11 8.10 0.09
CA SER A 11 9.02 9.06 -0.08
C SER A 11 7.65 8.48 0.31
N ALA A 12 6.70 9.36 0.65
CA ALA A 12 5.33 8.97 0.98
C ALA A 12 4.66 8.20 -0.17
N SER A 13 4.92 8.56 -1.43
CA SER A 13 4.38 7.87 -2.60
C SER A 13 4.90 6.44 -2.71
N LYS A 14 6.18 6.21 -2.45
CA LYS A 14 6.77 4.86 -2.43
C LYS A 14 6.15 4.00 -1.34
N LEU A 15 6.01 4.54 -0.14
CA LEU A 15 5.38 3.84 0.98
C LEU A 15 3.91 3.51 0.68
N SER A 16 3.20 4.40 0.04
CA SER A 16 1.81 4.19 -0.36
C SER A 16 1.68 3.05 -1.37
N VAL A 17 2.53 3.01 -2.38
CA VAL A 17 2.57 1.91 -3.36
C VAL A 17 2.86 0.56 -2.67
N LEU A 18 3.85 0.52 -1.80
CA LEU A 18 4.16 -0.68 -1.01
C LEU A 18 2.96 -1.10 -0.13
N GLY A 19 2.27 -0.14 0.44
CA GLY A 19 1.06 -0.38 1.24
C GLY A 19 -0.05 -1.05 0.42
N TRP A 20 -0.29 -0.61 -0.80
CA TRP A 20 -1.26 -1.24 -1.70
C TRP A 20 -0.88 -2.67 -2.05
N LEU A 21 0.38 -2.91 -2.36
CA LEU A 21 0.88 -4.26 -2.67
C LEU A 21 0.69 -5.22 -1.49
N ARG A 22 0.98 -4.76 -0.28
CA ARG A 22 0.79 -5.57 0.93
C ARG A 22 -0.68 -5.88 1.19
N ARG A 23 -1.55 -4.88 1.10
CA ARG A 23 -3.00 -5.06 1.31
C ARG A 23 -3.64 -5.97 0.29
N ALA A 24 -3.20 -5.89 -0.94
CA ALA A 24 -3.71 -6.74 -2.02
C ALA A 24 -3.47 -8.22 -1.76
N GLY A 25 -2.34 -8.57 -1.15
CA GLY A 25 -1.96 -9.98 -0.91
C GLY A 25 -1.77 -10.78 -2.19
N ARG A 26 -1.67 -10.11 -3.34
CA ARG A 26 -1.45 -10.67 -4.67
C ARG A 26 -0.64 -9.70 -5.51
N PRO A 27 -0.01 -10.15 -6.59
CA PRO A 27 0.62 -9.23 -7.53
C PRO A 27 -0.38 -8.25 -8.14
N LEU A 28 0.06 -7.02 -8.35
CA LEU A 28 -0.71 -5.98 -9.02
C LEU A 28 0.03 -5.53 -10.28
N SER A 29 -0.73 -5.13 -11.30
CA SER A 29 -0.17 -4.50 -12.48
C SER A 29 0.14 -3.02 -12.26
N ALA A 30 0.98 -2.44 -13.11
CA ALA A 30 1.25 -1.00 -13.08
C ALA A 30 -0.03 -0.17 -13.28
N SER A 31 -0.93 -0.62 -14.15
CA SER A 31 -2.22 0.04 -14.39
C SER A 31 -3.12 0.04 -13.15
N GLU A 32 -3.18 -1.09 -12.43
CA GLU A 32 -3.92 -1.18 -11.17
C GLU A 32 -3.34 -0.24 -10.12
N LEU A 33 -2.03 -0.20 -9.97
CA LEU A 33 -1.35 0.68 -9.03
C LEU A 33 -1.53 2.16 -9.37
N ALA A 34 -1.44 2.53 -10.66
CA ALA A 34 -1.67 3.90 -11.10
C ALA A 34 -3.07 4.38 -10.74
N ARG A 35 -4.04 3.51 -10.90
CA ARG A 35 -5.44 3.81 -10.56
C ARG A 35 -5.64 3.94 -9.06
N LEU A 36 -5.08 3.03 -8.27
CA LEU A 36 -5.20 3.06 -6.81
C LEU A 36 -4.50 4.29 -6.20
N GLU A 37 -3.33 4.64 -6.70
CA GLU A 37 -2.58 5.81 -6.26
C GLU A 37 -3.08 7.12 -6.88
N LYS A 38 -3.94 7.06 -7.89
CA LYS A 38 -4.40 8.23 -8.65
C LYS A 38 -3.24 9.03 -9.25
N LEU A 39 -2.24 8.29 -9.74
CA LEU A 39 -1.06 8.85 -10.40
C LEU A 39 -1.11 8.67 -11.90
N GLN A 40 -0.42 9.58 -12.60
CA GLN A 40 -0.16 9.41 -14.01
C GLN A 40 0.76 8.19 -14.24
N PRO A 41 0.56 7.43 -15.32
CA PRO A 41 1.36 6.23 -15.60
C PRO A 41 2.87 6.47 -15.59
N GLN A 42 3.31 7.62 -16.08
CA GLN A 42 4.74 7.99 -16.11
C GLN A 42 5.34 8.15 -14.72
N SER A 43 4.60 8.80 -13.81
CA SER A 43 5.02 8.98 -12.42
C SER A 43 5.13 7.65 -11.70
N LEU A 44 4.16 6.78 -11.92
CA LEU A 44 4.18 5.44 -11.33
C LEU A 44 5.32 4.59 -11.88
N THR A 45 5.59 4.64 -13.19
CA THR A 45 6.69 3.91 -13.82
C THR A 45 8.03 4.25 -13.15
N ARG A 46 8.26 5.52 -12.86
CA ARG A 46 9.45 5.97 -12.14
C ARG A 46 9.51 5.40 -10.72
N ILE A 47 8.41 5.48 -9.98
CA ILE A 47 8.33 4.94 -8.61
C ILE A 47 8.61 3.44 -8.60
N ILE A 48 8.02 2.69 -9.53
CA ILE A 48 8.25 1.24 -9.66
C ILE A 48 9.72 0.94 -9.96
N ALA A 49 10.34 1.68 -10.88
CA ALA A 49 11.75 1.50 -11.22
C ALA A 49 12.66 1.75 -10.00
N GLU A 50 12.38 2.80 -9.24
CA GLU A 50 13.14 3.13 -8.03
C GLU A 50 12.95 2.06 -6.94
N LEU A 51 11.71 1.65 -6.68
CA LEU A 51 11.41 0.60 -5.71
C LEU A 51 12.07 -0.74 -6.07
N HIS A 52 12.07 -1.07 -7.35
CA HIS A 52 12.73 -2.28 -7.86
C HIS A 52 14.24 -2.21 -7.68
N ALA A 53 14.86 -1.08 -8.04
CA ALA A 53 16.29 -0.86 -7.87
C ALA A 53 16.72 -0.93 -6.40
N GLU A 54 15.87 -0.45 -5.49
CA GLU A 54 16.10 -0.49 -4.04
C GLU A 54 15.77 -1.86 -3.40
N GLY A 55 15.22 -2.78 -4.16
CA GLY A 55 14.89 -4.14 -3.71
C GLY A 55 13.61 -4.25 -2.87
N PHE A 56 12.74 -3.25 -2.88
CA PHE A 56 11.50 -3.24 -2.12
C PHE A 56 10.35 -3.96 -2.82
N ILE A 57 10.46 -4.17 -4.12
CA ILE A 57 9.49 -4.90 -4.92
C ILE A 57 10.18 -5.90 -5.84
N GLU A 58 9.42 -6.91 -6.25
CA GLU A 58 9.76 -7.86 -7.29
C GLU A 58 8.84 -7.66 -8.48
N CYS A 59 9.40 -7.71 -9.69
CA CYS A 59 8.65 -7.62 -10.93
C CYS A 59 8.82 -8.90 -11.72
N ARG A 60 7.73 -9.51 -12.14
CA ARG A 60 7.71 -10.71 -12.98
C ARG A 60 6.80 -10.48 -14.17
N LYS A 61 7.12 -11.09 -15.30
CA LYS A 61 6.20 -11.09 -16.44
C LYS A 61 4.96 -11.91 -16.12
N ASN A 62 3.79 -11.36 -16.45
CA ASN A 62 2.54 -12.08 -16.28
C ASN A 62 2.54 -13.35 -17.15
N SER A 63 2.08 -14.48 -16.61
CA SER A 63 2.03 -15.76 -17.31
C SER A 63 1.00 -15.78 -18.45
N SER A 64 -0.07 -15.00 -18.34
CA SER A 64 -1.14 -14.93 -19.32
C SER A 64 -0.93 -13.83 -20.37
N ASP A 65 -0.33 -12.70 -19.98
CA ASP A 65 0.00 -11.59 -20.86
C ASP A 65 1.43 -11.10 -20.60
N LYS A 66 2.35 -11.47 -21.47
CA LYS A 66 3.77 -11.11 -21.37
C LYS A 66 4.05 -9.60 -21.50
N ARG A 67 3.06 -8.81 -21.90
CA ARG A 67 3.16 -7.34 -21.94
C ARG A 67 2.97 -6.71 -20.58
N GLN A 68 2.34 -7.44 -19.64
CA GLN A 68 2.06 -7.01 -18.30
C GLN A 68 3.15 -7.47 -17.34
N LEU A 69 3.54 -6.59 -16.42
CA LEU A 69 4.38 -6.94 -15.28
C LEU A 69 3.50 -7.15 -14.05
N ASP A 70 3.72 -8.25 -13.38
CA ASP A 70 3.18 -8.50 -12.06
C ASP A 70 4.15 -7.96 -11.03
N ILE A 71 3.67 -7.02 -10.24
CA ILE A 71 4.46 -6.33 -9.23
C ILE A 71 4.03 -6.83 -7.86
N GLN A 72 5.00 -7.23 -7.07
CA GLN A 72 4.79 -7.79 -5.75
C GLN A 72 5.76 -7.15 -4.75
N ILE A 73 5.31 -6.98 -3.51
CA ILE A 73 6.19 -6.50 -2.45
C ILE A 73 7.21 -7.57 -2.09
N SER A 74 8.46 -7.18 -1.91
CA SER A 74 9.53 -8.07 -1.42
C SER A 74 9.50 -8.18 0.11
N GLU A 75 10.27 -9.12 0.65
CA GLU A 75 10.49 -9.23 2.09
C GLU A 75 11.07 -7.93 2.66
N LYS A 76 12.03 -7.34 1.98
CA LYS A 76 12.63 -6.04 2.35
C LYS A 76 11.60 -4.91 2.37
N GLY A 77 10.68 -4.89 1.40
CA GLY A 77 9.59 -3.92 1.34
C GLY A 77 8.60 -4.12 2.49
N THR A 78 8.28 -5.35 2.81
CA THR A 78 7.41 -5.69 3.95
C THR A 78 8.04 -5.24 5.28
N GLU A 79 9.32 -5.48 5.47
CA GLU A 79 10.06 -5.03 6.66
C GLU A 79 10.07 -3.52 6.79
N LEU A 80 10.24 -2.80 5.68
CA LEU A 80 10.18 -1.33 5.65
C LEU A 80 8.81 -0.82 6.12
N LEU A 81 7.72 -1.37 5.59
CA LEU A 81 6.37 -1.01 5.99
C LEU A 81 6.10 -1.33 7.46
N THR A 82 6.57 -2.46 7.94
CA THR A 82 6.40 -2.86 9.35
C THR A 82 7.12 -1.88 10.28
N ARG A 83 8.32 -1.47 9.94
CA ARG A 83 9.08 -0.46 10.71
C ARG A 83 8.40 0.90 10.68
N ASP A 84 7.94 1.34 9.52
CA ASP A 84 7.24 2.62 9.36
C ASP A 84 5.93 2.64 10.18
N ALA A 85 5.13 1.59 10.06
CA ALA A 85 3.90 1.44 10.82
C ALA A 85 4.16 1.40 12.33
N ARG A 86 5.20 0.71 12.77
CA ARG A 86 5.57 0.64 14.19
C ARG A 86 5.96 2.01 14.75
N ARG A 87 6.73 2.78 14.01
CA ARG A 87 7.10 4.16 14.37
C ARG A 87 5.88 5.06 14.48
N GLN A 88 4.98 5.01 13.52
CA GLN A 88 3.75 5.78 13.55
C GLN A 88 2.85 5.37 14.71
N ASN A 89 2.75 4.06 14.99
CA ASN A 89 1.97 3.54 16.09
C ASN A 89 2.53 3.96 17.45
N GLU A 90 3.83 3.93 17.64
CA GLU A 90 4.47 4.36 18.91
C GLU A 90 4.16 5.81 19.21
N TRP A 91 4.32 6.69 18.21
CA TRP A 91 3.97 8.11 18.37
C TRP A 91 2.47 8.30 18.62
N LEU A 92 1.63 7.64 17.85
CA LEU A 92 0.17 7.76 17.95
C LEU A 92 -0.34 7.22 19.28
N VAL A 93 0.14 6.06 19.71
CA VAL A 93 -0.22 5.46 21.00
C VAL A 93 0.18 6.39 22.15
N ALA A 94 1.39 6.95 22.12
CA ALA A 94 1.83 7.89 23.15
C ALA A 94 0.94 9.14 23.19
N ALA A 95 0.60 9.71 22.04
CA ALA A 95 -0.30 10.85 21.94
C ALA A 95 -1.72 10.51 22.41
N MET A 96 -2.22 9.34 22.09
CA MET A 96 -3.54 8.87 22.51
C MET A 96 -3.62 8.60 24.00
N GLU A 97 -2.58 8.02 24.60
CA GLU A 97 -2.52 7.78 26.06
C GLU A 97 -2.61 9.06 26.86
N ASP A 98 -2.02 10.13 26.32
CA ASP A 98 -2.02 11.44 26.98
C ASP A 98 -3.34 12.21 26.83
N GLN A 99 -4.04 12.05 25.72
CA GLN A 99 -5.16 12.92 25.33
C GLN A 99 -6.52 12.22 25.26
N MET A 100 -6.57 10.89 25.31
CA MET A 100 -7.80 10.14 25.03
C MET A 100 -8.21 9.22 26.18
N THR A 101 -9.51 9.14 26.41
CA THR A 101 -10.10 8.12 27.28
C THR A 101 -10.09 6.75 26.61
N ASN A 102 -10.27 5.69 27.40
CA ASN A 102 -10.38 4.31 26.87
C ASN A 102 -11.58 4.16 25.91
N ALA A 103 -12.70 4.83 26.21
CA ALA A 103 -13.88 4.83 25.34
C ALA A 103 -13.59 5.49 23.99
N GLU A 104 -12.89 6.62 23.99
CA GLU A 104 -12.50 7.33 22.77
C GLU A 104 -11.54 6.50 21.92
N ARG A 105 -10.59 5.80 22.53
CA ARG A 105 -9.70 4.86 21.83
C ARG A 105 -10.47 3.72 21.17
N ALA A 106 -11.45 3.16 21.83
CA ALA A 106 -12.29 2.10 21.29
C ALA A 106 -13.06 2.58 20.06
N VAL A 107 -13.60 3.80 20.10
CA VAL A 107 -14.29 4.43 18.96
C VAL A 107 -13.34 4.61 17.78
N LEU A 108 -12.13 5.11 18.02
CA LEU A 108 -11.14 5.32 16.97
C LEU A 108 -10.67 4.00 16.34
N SER A 109 -10.45 2.98 17.16
CA SER A 109 -10.10 1.63 16.66
C SER A 109 -11.18 1.05 15.77
N ALA A 110 -12.45 1.18 16.17
CA ALA A 110 -13.58 0.75 15.37
C ALA A 110 -13.65 1.51 14.03
N ALA A 111 -13.44 2.82 14.05
CA ALA A 111 -13.39 3.63 12.85
C ALA A 111 -12.26 3.22 11.90
N ALA A 112 -11.07 2.93 12.43
CA ALA A 112 -9.94 2.44 11.65
C ALA A 112 -10.25 1.12 10.95
N GLU A 113 -10.91 0.17 11.62
CA GLU A 113 -11.36 -1.09 11.03
C GLU A 113 -12.36 -0.87 9.88
N VAL A 114 -13.27 0.08 10.03
CA VAL A 114 -14.22 0.44 8.97
C VAL A 114 -13.49 1.00 7.76
N LEU A 115 -12.53 1.90 7.96
CA LEU A 115 -11.74 2.49 6.89
C LEU A 115 -10.90 1.43 6.14
N ASP A 116 -10.32 0.48 6.85
CA ASP A 116 -9.59 -0.64 6.24
C ASP A 116 -10.49 -1.49 5.34
N ARG A 117 -11.72 -1.79 5.78
CA ARG A 117 -12.69 -2.51 4.96
C ARG A 117 -13.07 -1.74 3.70
N VAL A 118 -13.27 -0.43 3.80
CA VAL A 118 -13.57 0.42 2.64
C VAL A 118 -12.42 0.43 1.64
N CYS A 119 -11.17 0.57 2.11
CA CYS A 119 -10.00 0.50 1.25
C CYS A 119 -9.85 -0.87 0.56
N LEU A 120 -10.11 -1.96 1.28
CA LEU A 120 -10.05 -3.31 0.73
C LEU A 120 -11.16 -3.58 -0.29
N SER A 121 -12.32 -2.94 -0.17
CA SER A 121 -13.41 -3.11 -1.14
C SER A 121 -13.03 -2.62 -2.53
N GLU A 122 -12.27 -1.54 -2.65
CA GLU A 122 -11.76 -1.07 -3.94
C GLU A 122 -10.85 -2.09 -4.65
N LEU A 123 -10.09 -2.89 -3.89
CA LEU A 123 -9.28 -3.95 -4.44
C LEU A 123 -10.11 -5.13 -4.92
N ARG A 124 -11.24 -5.42 -4.27
CA ARG A 124 -12.14 -6.53 -4.60
C ARG A 124 -12.98 -6.25 -5.84
N ASP A 125 -13.59 -5.08 -5.93
CA ASP A 125 -14.48 -4.72 -7.04
C ASP A 125 -13.77 -4.68 -8.38
N LYS A 126 -12.49 -4.43 -8.38
CA LYS A 126 -11.66 -4.35 -9.60
C LYS A 126 -10.98 -5.65 -9.97
N GLY A 127 -10.98 -6.63 -9.07
CA GLY A 127 -10.59 -8.02 -9.37
C GLY A 127 -11.73 -8.82 -10.01
N ALA A 128 -12.96 -8.39 -9.85
CA ALA A 128 -14.14 -9.08 -10.38
C ALA A 128 -14.48 -8.68 -11.85
N THR A 129 -13.88 -7.61 -12.38
CA THR A 129 -14.16 -7.15 -13.76
C THR A 129 -13.33 -7.89 -14.82
N GLY A 130 -12.64 -8.96 -14.46
CA GLY A 130 -11.79 -9.73 -15.37
C GLY A 130 -12.35 -11.08 -15.79
N LEU A 131 -13.62 -11.38 -15.56
CA LEU A 131 -14.25 -12.57 -16.11
C LEU A 131 -14.96 -12.22 -17.41
N PRO A 132 -14.47 -12.71 -18.58
CA PRO A 132 -15.25 -12.63 -19.80
C PRO A 132 -16.53 -13.42 -19.56
N GLY A 133 -17.65 -12.80 -19.92
CA GLY A 133 -18.96 -13.38 -19.80
C GLY A 133 -18.98 -14.81 -20.36
N ARG A 134 -19.42 -15.72 -19.55
CA ARG A 134 -19.90 -17.00 -20.04
C ARG A 134 -21.18 -16.75 -20.81
N THR A 135 -21.07 -16.91 -22.08
CA THR A 135 -22.24 -17.30 -22.84
C THR A 135 -22.61 -18.73 -22.49
#